data_c7dee8e752c712fdd6c1d2346df43ed8
#
_entry.id   c7dee8e752c712fdd6c1d2346df43ed8
#
_cell.length_a   1.000
_cell.length_b   1.000
_cell.length_c   1.000
_cell.angle_alpha   90.00
_cell.angle_beta   90.00
_cell.angle_gamma   90.00
#
_symmetry.space_group_name_H-M   'P 1'
#
loop_
_entity.id
_entity.type
_entity.pdbx_description
1 polymer ?
#
loop_
_entity_poly.entity_id
_entity_poly.type
_entity_poly.pdbx_seq_one_letter_code
_entity_poly.pdbx_strand_id
1 'polypeptide(L)'
;MKTLRIIAITCAAAFAATAWAQAPSPFAGFKSKMKEGMYEHKMEMDMGQVPGMPAGMGKQTHTMQQCFKHEDLDKGSFGKGRDGKGMSENCKIENMKMSGNTATYTMVCKGGPDMTADNVVTFAPDGYKMDMKMAMNQGGRMMNMTQHMEARYIGPCTK
;
A
#
# COMPACT_ATOMS: atom_id res chain seq x y z
N MET A 1 -60.49 -41.49 30.66
CA MET A 1 -59.10 -41.00 31.01
C MET A 1 -58.31 -40.95 29.73
N LYS A 2 -58.14 -39.75 29.13
CA LYS A 2 -57.38 -39.53 27.85
C LYS A 2 -56.02 -38.95 28.19
N THR A 3 -54.96 -39.75 27.96
CA THR A 3 -53.57 -39.32 28.17
C THR A 3 -53.11 -38.50 26.98
N LEU A 4 -52.85 -37.23 27.21
CA LEU A 4 -52.30 -36.28 26.23
C LEU A 4 -50.78 -36.43 26.17
N ARG A 5 -50.23 -36.91 25.04
CA ARG A 5 -48.80 -36.98 24.80
C ARG A 5 -48.32 -35.66 24.19
N ILE A 6 -47.52 -34.93 24.95
CA ILE A 6 -46.87 -33.70 24.50
C ILE A 6 -45.56 -34.13 23.78
N ILE A 7 -45.50 -33.88 22.48
CA ILE A 7 -44.28 -34.05 21.69
C ILE A 7 -43.52 -32.72 21.73
N ALA A 8 -42.39 -32.68 22.45
CA ALA A 8 -41.49 -31.56 22.44
C ALA A 8 -40.59 -31.64 21.19
N ILE A 9 -40.83 -30.73 20.24
CA ILE A 9 -39.96 -30.55 19.06
C ILE A 9 -38.83 -29.60 19.44
N THR A 10 -37.61 -30.14 19.66
CA THR A 10 -36.40 -29.35 19.85
C THR A 10 -35.86 -28.91 18.50
N CYS A 11 -36.12 -27.67 18.11
CA CYS A 11 -35.45 -27.02 16.98
C CYS A 11 -33.98 -26.71 17.35
N ALA A 12 -33.04 -27.54 16.91
CA ALA A 12 -31.61 -27.21 16.95
C ALA A 12 -31.30 -26.20 15.83
N ALA A 13 -31.23 -24.91 16.17
CA ALA A 13 -30.76 -23.89 15.24
C ALA A 13 -29.23 -24.00 15.08
N ALA A 14 -28.80 -24.57 13.97
CA ALA A 14 -27.39 -24.58 13.58
C ALA A 14 -27.00 -23.15 13.13
N PHE A 15 -26.33 -22.40 13.98
CA PHE A 15 -25.67 -21.15 13.60
C PHE A 15 -24.46 -21.49 12.72
N ALA A 16 -24.61 -21.42 11.40
CA ALA A 16 -23.49 -21.40 10.47
C ALA A 16 -22.74 -20.08 10.66
N ALA A 17 -21.63 -20.11 11.41
CA ALA A 17 -20.70 -19.01 11.49
C ALA A 17 -20.03 -18.85 10.13
N THR A 18 -20.51 -17.92 9.30
CA THR A 18 -19.83 -17.52 8.07
C THR A 18 -18.55 -16.80 8.48
N ALA A 19 -17.41 -17.50 8.44
CA ALA A 19 -16.10 -16.89 8.56
C ALA A 19 -15.92 -15.93 7.38
N TRP A 20 -15.92 -14.64 7.67
CA TRP A 20 -15.59 -13.61 6.69
C TRP A 20 -14.09 -13.69 6.44
N ALA A 21 -13.69 -14.42 5.41
CA ALA A 21 -12.31 -14.44 4.95
C ALA A 21 -12.00 -13.04 4.41
N GLN A 22 -11.18 -12.28 5.14
CA GLN A 22 -10.65 -11.01 4.65
C GLN A 22 -9.85 -11.28 3.38
N ALA A 23 -10.14 -10.53 2.32
CA ALA A 23 -9.37 -10.63 1.09
C ALA A 23 -7.88 -10.35 1.39
N PRO A 24 -6.96 -11.14 0.84
CA PRO A 24 -5.53 -10.92 1.08
C PRO A 24 -5.12 -9.53 0.59
N SER A 25 -4.21 -8.89 1.33
CA SER A 25 -3.64 -7.60 0.94
C SER A 25 -3.05 -7.69 -0.46
N PRO A 26 -3.25 -6.68 -1.33
CA PRO A 26 -2.64 -6.65 -2.66
C PRO A 26 -1.11 -6.74 -2.62
N PHE A 27 -0.50 -6.39 -1.49
CA PHE A 27 0.96 -6.46 -1.27
C PHE A 27 1.44 -7.78 -0.67
N ALA A 28 0.57 -8.77 -0.45
CA ALA A 28 0.98 -10.07 0.13
C ALA A 28 2.12 -10.75 -0.66
N GLY A 29 2.15 -10.59 -1.99
CA GLY A 29 3.21 -11.11 -2.85
C GLY A 29 4.60 -10.53 -2.57
N PHE A 30 4.71 -9.36 -1.92
CA PHE A 30 5.98 -8.72 -1.61
C PHE A 30 6.73 -9.40 -0.47
N LYS A 31 6.05 -10.18 0.39
CA LYS A 31 6.67 -10.91 1.51
C LYS A 31 7.82 -11.80 1.07
N SER A 32 7.65 -12.52 -0.03
CA SER A 32 8.68 -13.41 -0.57
C SER A 32 9.84 -12.67 -1.23
N LYS A 33 9.73 -11.37 -1.43
CA LYS A 33 10.72 -10.52 -2.13
C LYS A 33 11.48 -9.59 -1.21
N MET A 34 10.99 -9.36 0.01
CA MET A 34 11.57 -8.42 0.96
C MET A 34 11.86 -9.11 2.30
N LYS A 35 13.04 -8.86 2.86
CA LYS A 35 13.40 -9.27 4.23
C LYS A 35 12.79 -8.30 5.24
N GLU A 36 12.43 -8.78 6.42
CA GLU A 36 12.11 -7.89 7.54
C GLU A 36 13.37 -7.22 8.05
N GLY A 37 13.28 -5.94 8.37
CA GLY A 37 14.39 -5.19 8.93
C GLY A 37 14.34 -3.70 8.65
N MET A 38 15.44 -3.03 8.96
CA MET A 38 15.62 -1.61 8.73
C MET A 38 16.05 -1.36 7.28
N TYR A 39 15.35 -0.46 6.63
CA TYR A 39 15.67 0.01 5.29
C TYR A 39 15.99 1.50 5.30
N GLU A 40 17.02 1.88 4.56
CA GLU A 40 17.28 3.26 4.20
C GLU A 40 16.60 3.53 2.85
N HIS A 41 15.71 4.50 2.84
CA HIS A 41 14.97 4.95 1.66
C HIS A 41 15.54 6.27 1.18
N LYS A 42 16.03 6.32 -0.04
CA LYS A 42 16.38 7.54 -0.75
C LYS A 42 15.27 7.83 -1.75
N MET A 43 14.57 8.95 -1.59
CA MET A 43 13.48 9.38 -2.45
C MET A 43 13.91 10.62 -3.22
N GLU A 44 13.73 10.59 -4.52
CA GLU A 44 13.91 11.72 -5.42
C GLU A 44 12.54 12.04 -6.03
N MET A 45 12.04 13.24 -5.79
CA MET A 45 10.76 13.70 -6.30
C MET A 45 11.00 14.84 -7.28
N ASP A 46 10.32 14.79 -8.42
CA ASP A 46 10.29 15.85 -9.42
C ASP A 46 8.82 16.26 -9.64
N MET A 47 8.49 17.47 -9.22
CA MET A 47 7.17 18.05 -9.35
C MET A 47 6.92 18.67 -10.74
N GLY A 48 7.87 18.50 -11.67
CA GLY A 48 7.78 19.11 -12.99
C GLY A 48 7.83 20.64 -12.94
N GLN A 49 7.28 21.25 -13.99
CA GLN A 49 7.17 22.71 -14.06
C GLN A 49 5.87 23.14 -13.36
N VAL A 50 5.99 23.69 -12.16
CA VAL A 50 4.87 24.33 -11.46
C VAL A 50 4.84 25.82 -11.88
N PRO A 51 3.75 26.34 -12.45
CA PRO A 51 3.65 27.75 -12.80
C PRO A 51 3.91 28.66 -11.60
N GLY A 52 4.84 29.60 -11.73
CA GLY A 52 5.26 30.51 -10.67
C GLY A 52 6.42 30.03 -9.79
N MET A 53 6.94 28.83 -10.02
CA MET A 53 8.10 28.32 -9.32
C MET A 53 9.37 28.48 -10.20
N PRO A 54 10.50 28.96 -9.66
CA PRO A 54 11.76 29.02 -10.41
C PRO A 54 12.18 27.65 -10.95
N ALA A 55 12.81 27.63 -12.12
CA ALA A 55 13.31 26.39 -12.71
C ALA A 55 14.29 25.68 -11.75
N GLY A 56 14.07 24.37 -11.54
CA GLY A 56 14.92 23.54 -10.67
C GLY A 56 14.45 23.42 -9.21
N MET A 57 13.50 24.23 -8.73
CA MET A 57 12.94 24.07 -7.37
C MET A 57 11.96 22.90 -7.25
N GLY A 58 11.55 22.29 -8.35
CA GLY A 58 10.66 21.10 -8.34
C GLY A 58 11.34 19.79 -7.94
N LYS A 59 12.67 19.74 -7.88
CA LYS A 59 13.40 18.52 -7.51
C LYS A 59 13.75 18.53 -6.03
N GLN A 60 13.34 17.47 -5.33
CA GLN A 60 13.65 17.30 -3.92
C GLN A 60 14.18 15.88 -3.69
N THR A 61 15.16 15.77 -2.80
CA THR A 61 15.71 14.49 -2.37
C THR A 61 15.56 14.37 -0.87
N HIS A 62 15.02 13.24 -0.41
CA HIS A 62 14.88 12.93 0.99
C HIS A 62 15.46 11.55 1.28
N THR A 63 16.15 11.42 2.40
CA THR A 63 16.59 10.13 2.92
C THR A 63 15.95 9.88 4.27
N MET A 64 15.40 8.68 4.45
CA MET A 64 14.78 8.27 5.71
C MET A 64 15.08 6.81 5.99
N GLN A 65 15.01 6.42 7.27
CA GLN A 65 15.13 5.04 7.68
C GLN A 65 13.80 4.55 8.24
N GLN A 66 13.39 3.36 7.86
CA GLN A 66 12.14 2.76 8.29
C GLN A 66 12.31 1.28 8.57
N CYS A 67 11.77 0.82 9.70
CA CYS A 67 11.64 -0.60 9.98
C CYS A 67 10.47 -1.16 9.19
N PHE A 68 10.73 -2.22 8.42
CA PHE A 68 9.75 -2.94 7.63
C PHE A 68 9.49 -4.30 8.26
N LYS A 69 8.21 -4.65 8.38
CA LYS A 69 7.75 -5.96 8.84
C LYS A 69 6.74 -6.55 7.87
N HIS A 70 6.71 -7.88 7.76
CA HIS A 70 5.75 -8.57 6.90
C HIS A 70 4.28 -8.30 7.32
N GLU A 71 4.05 -8.07 8.62
CA GLU A 71 2.72 -7.70 9.11
C GLU A 71 2.20 -6.37 8.54
N ASP A 72 3.09 -5.44 8.15
CA ASP A 72 2.69 -4.19 7.52
C ASP A 72 2.12 -4.41 6.12
N LEU A 73 2.61 -5.43 5.40
CA LEU A 73 2.04 -5.85 4.11
C LEU A 73 0.64 -6.45 4.29
N ASP A 74 0.42 -7.25 5.33
CA ASP A 74 -0.88 -7.84 5.62
C ASP A 74 -1.93 -6.78 5.93
N LYS A 75 -1.53 -5.75 6.64
CA LYS A 75 -2.38 -4.61 6.99
C LYS A 75 -2.55 -3.62 5.84
N GLY A 76 -1.96 -3.88 4.65
CA GLY A 76 -1.97 -2.94 3.54
C GLY A 76 -1.22 -1.63 3.83
N SER A 77 -0.32 -1.66 4.80
CA SER A 77 0.39 -0.48 5.31
C SER A 77 1.74 -0.26 4.63
N PHE A 78 1.94 -0.86 3.45
CA PHE A 78 3.16 -0.65 2.67
C PHE A 78 3.30 0.84 2.32
N GLY A 79 4.44 1.43 2.65
CA GLY A 79 4.68 2.85 2.40
C GLY A 79 3.96 3.80 3.35
N LYS A 80 3.86 3.46 4.65
CA LYS A 80 3.39 4.41 5.66
C LYS A 80 4.16 5.72 5.57
N GLY A 81 3.42 6.81 5.47
CA GLY A 81 3.98 8.14 5.55
C GLY A 81 4.63 8.41 6.92
N ARG A 82 5.33 9.54 7.01
CA ARG A 82 6.01 10.01 8.24
C ARG A 82 5.07 10.16 9.45
N ASP A 83 3.77 10.30 9.20
CA ASP A 83 2.69 10.39 10.18
C ASP A 83 2.21 9.02 10.70
N GLY A 84 2.84 7.92 10.26
CA GLY A 84 2.48 6.56 10.64
C GLY A 84 1.16 6.06 10.04
N LYS A 85 0.47 6.91 9.25
CA LYS A 85 -0.73 6.52 8.54
C LYS A 85 -0.35 5.73 7.29
N GLY A 86 -0.98 4.59 7.12
CA GLY A 86 -0.89 3.81 5.89
C GLY A 86 -1.55 4.53 4.73
N MET A 87 -1.68 3.83 3.63
CA MET A 87 -2.46 4.29 2.49
C MET A 87 -3.85 4.74 2.99
N SER A 88 -4.27 5.93 2.60
CA SER A 88 -5.58 6.48 2.99
C SER A 88 -6.70 5.48 2.63
N GLU A 89 -7.72 5.37 3.47
CA GLU A 89 -8.92 4.54 3.21
C GLU A 89 -9.60 4.92 1.89
N ASN A 90 -9.35 6.13 1.41
CA ASN A 90 -9.85 6.63 0.14
C ASN A 90 -9.00 6.21 -1.07
N CYS A 91 -7.94 5.42 -0.87
CA CYS A 91 -7.07 4.94 -1.93
C CYS A 91 -7.30 3.45 -2.18
N LYS A 92 -7.30 3.06 -3.47
CA LYS A 92 -7.41 1.68 -3.93
C LYS A 92 -6.21 1.31 -4.79
N ILE A 93 -5.79 0.07 -4.69
CA ILE A 93 -4.81 -0.52 -5.60
C ILE A 93 -5.55 -1.26 -6.70
N GLU A 94 -5.23 -0.93 -7.93
CA GLU A 94 -5.79 -1.53 -9.13
C GLU A 94 -4.67 -2.08 -10.02
N ASN A 95 -5.01 -2.99 -10.91
CA ASN A 95 -4.12 -3.54 -11.94
C ASN A 95 -2.80 -4.13 -11.39
N MET A 96 -2.81 -4.68 -10.17
CA MET A 96 -1.62 -5.31 -9.59
C MET A 96 -1.18 -6.51 -10.43
N LYS A 97 0.08 -6.49 -10.89
CA LYS A 97 0.73 -7.57 -11.61
C LYS A 97 2.11 -7.82 -11.04
N MET A 98 2.48 -9.10 -10.94
CA MET A 98 3.82 -9.54 -10.57
C MET A 98 4.43 -10.30 -11.74
N SER A 99 5.64 -9.94 -12.13
CA SER A 99 6.42 -10.62 -13.15
C SER A 99 7.87 -10.75 -12.69
N GLY A 100 8.27 -11.96 -12.30
CA GLY A 100 9.60 -12.19 -11.72
C GLY A 100 9.82 -11.37 -10.46
N ASN A 101 10.75 -10.43 -10.52
CA ASN A 101 11.07 -9.52 -9.42
C ASN A 101 10.47 -8.12 -9.60
N THR A 102 9.56 -7.94 -10.56
CA THR A 102 8.93 -6.64 -10.80
C THR A 102 7.44 -6.71 -10.49
N ALA A 103 6.94 -5.74 -9.74
CA ALA A 103 5.53 -5.49 -9.52
C ALA A 103 5.11 -4.19 -10.19
N THR A 104 3.95 -4.19 -10.82
CA THR A 104 3.32 -2.97 -11.35
C THR A 104 1.93 -2.84 -10.77
N TYR A 105 1.52 -1.64 -10.42
CA TYR A 105 0.16 -1.36 -9.96
C TYR A 105 -0.19 0.11 -10.10
N THR A 106 -1.49 0.38 -10.19
CA THR A 106 -2.04 1.73 -10.18
C THR A 106 -2.68 1.99 -8.80
N MET A 107 -2.35 3.10 -8.18
CA MET A 107 -3.02 3.59 -6.98
C MET A 107 -3.97 4.71 -7.36
N VAL A 108 -5.24 4.60 -6.97
CA VAL A 108 -6.28 5.60 -7.24
C VAL A 108 -6.83 6.08 -5.91
N CYS A 109 -6.71 7.38 -5.64
CA CYS A 109 -7.21 8.02 -4.42
C CYS A 109 -8.33 9.00 -4.75
N LYS A 110 -9.41 8.96 -3.93
CA LYS A 110 -10.61 9.80 -4.04
C LYS A 110 -10.91 10.47 -2.69
N GLY A 111 -11.68 11.56 -2.70
CA GLY A 111 -12.13 12.22 -1.47
C GLY A 111 -11.19 13.32 -0.93
N GLY A 112 -10.28 13.77 -1.75
CA GLY A 112 -9.43 14.95 -1.62
C GLY A 112 -9.14 15.46 -3.02
N PRO A 113 -7.93 15.95 -3.33
CA PRO A 113 -7.51 16.06 -4.72
C PRO A 113 -7.48 14.65 -5.31
N ASP A 114 -8.22 14.45 -6.42
CA ASP A 114 -8.19 13.18 -7.13
C ASP A 114 -6.78 12.89 -7.60
N MET A 115 -6.26 11.72 -7.26
CA MET A 115 -4.88 11.31 -7.56
C MET A 115 -4.87 9.92 -8.18
N THR A 116 -4.07 9.77 -9.22
CA THR A 116 -3.72 8.47 -9.80
C THR A 116 -2.21 8.36 -9.84
N ALA A 117 -1.67 7.23 -9.39
CA ALA A 117 -0.24 6.97 -9.42
C ALA A 117 0.05 5.58 -9.99
N ASP A 118 0.79 5.55 -11.10
CA ASP A 118 1.31 4.31 -11.68
C ASP A 118 2.67 3.99 -11.07
N ASN A 119 2.81 2.77 -10.56
CA ASN A 119 3.96 2.32 -9.81
C ASN A 119 4.62 1.13 -10.49
N VAL A 120 5.95 1.16 -10.55
CA VAL A 120 6.79 0.03 -10.92
C VAL A 120 7.77 -0.22 -9.79
N VAL A 121 7.72 -1.41 -9.18
CA VAL A 121 8.62 -1.82 -8.09
C VAL A 121 9.48 -2.97 -8.58
N THR A 122 10.80 -2.81 -8.50
CA THR A 122 11.76 -3.87 -8.84
C THR A 122 12.50 -4.30 -7.58
N PHE A 123 12.35 -5.55 -7.20
CA PHE A 123 12.97 -6.15 -6.02
C PHE A 123 14.37 -6.66 -6.33
N ALA A 124 15.27 -6.48 -5.39
CA ALA A 124 16.64 -7.00 -5.38
C ALA A 124 16.90 -7.74 -4.04
N PRO A 125 17.95 -8.57 -3.92
CA PRO A 125 18.24 -9.32 -2.70
C PRO A 125 18.35 -8.45 -1.43
N ASP A 126 18.84 -7.22 -1.56
CA ASP A 126 19.12 -6.31 -0.45
C ASP A 126 18.30 -5.01 -0.51
N GLY A 127 17.18 -5.02 -1.24
CA GLY A 127 16.34 -3.83 -1.32
C GLY A 127 15.37 -3.83 -2.48
N TYR A 128 14.91 -2.65 -2.85
CA TYR A 128 14.05 -2.46 -4.02
C TYR A 128 14.17 -1.04 -4.57
N LYS A 129 13.79 -0.89 -5.82
CA LYS A 129 13.60 0.41 -6.48
C LYS A 129 12.13 0.57 -6.83
N MET A 130 11.62 1.79 -6.72
CA MET A 130 10.26 2.12 -7.12
C MET A 130 10.25 3.39 -7.94
N ASP A 131 9.66 3.30 -9.11
CA ASP A 131 9.35 4.43 -9.97
C ASP A 131 7.84 4.69 -9.90
N MET A 132 7.46 5.93 -9.60
CA MET A 132 6.08 6.36 -9.51
C MET A 132 5.84 7.54 -10.43
N LYS A 133 4.78 7.45 -11.23
CA LYS A 133 4.25 8.56 -12.02
C LYS A 133 2.89 8.93 -11.47
N MET A 134 2.76 10.14 -11.00
CA MET A 134 1.58 10.61 -10.30
C MET A 134 0.92 11.74 -11.07
N ALA A 135 -0.39 11.63 -11.26
CA ALA A 135 -1.24 12.70 -11.77
C ALA A 135 -2.24 13.10 -10.67
N MET A 136 -2.31 14.37 -10.35
CA MET A 136 -3.18 14.93 -9.32
C MET A 136 -4.00 16.07 -9.89
N ASN A 137 -5.31 16.08 -9.62
CA ASN A 137 -6.18 17.21 -9.95
C ASN A 137 -6.46 18.00 -8.66
N GLN A 138 -5.93 19.21 -8.60
CA GLN A 138 -6.16 20.12 -7.49
C GLN A 138 -6.83 21.40 -8.01
N GLY A 139 -8.12 21.55 -7.69
CA GLY A 139 -8.88 22.74 -8.10
C GLY A 139 -8.97 22.95 -9.61
N GLY A 140 -9.11 21.87 -10.39
CA GLY A 140 -9.18 21.91 -11.85
C GLY A 140 -7.82 22.02 -12.57
N ARG A 141 -6.72 22.01 -11.82
CA ARG A 141 -5.36 21.98 -12.38
C ARG A 141 -4.77 20.58 -12.27
N MET A 142 -4.33 20.03 -13.40
CA MET A 142 -3.59 18.78 -13.43
C MET A 142 -2.12 19.06 -13.12
N MET A 143 -1.61 18.36 -12.09
CA MET A 143 -0.18 18.34 -11.75
C MET A 143 0.36 16.94 -11.99
N ASN A 144 1.48 16.86 -12.70
CA ASN A 144 2.17 15.60 -12.93
C ASN A 144 3.48 15.62 -12.14
N MET A 145 3.71 14.57 -11.38
CA MET A 145 4.92 14.40 -10.57
C MET A 145 5.51 13.03 -10.86
N THR A 146 6.83 12.94 -10.76
CA THR A 146 7.53 11.67 -10.78
C THR A 146 8.30 11.51 -9.49
N GLN A 147 8.34 10.29 -8.99
CA GLN A 147 9.14 9.94 -7.82
C GLN A 147 9.94 8.69 -8.14
N HIS A 148 11.22 8.76 -7.84
CA HIS A 148 12.12 7.63 -7.81
C HIS A 148 12.51 7.34 -6.37
N MET A 149 12.40 6.09 -5.95
CA MET A 149 12.78 5.65 -4.60
C MET A 149 13.70 4.43 -4.70
N GLU A 150 14.80 4.50 -3.99
CA GLU A 150 15.68 3.36 -3.72
C GLU A 150 15.62 3.02 -2.24
N ALA A 151 15.36 1.75 -1.94
CA ALA A 151 15.36 1.24 -0.58
C ALA A 151 16.45 0.18 -0.44
N ARG A 152 17.32 0.34 0.54
CA ARG A 152 18.43 -0.59 0.83
C ARG A 152 18.29 -1.14 2.24
N TYR A 153 18.37 -2.45 2.39
CA TYR A 153 18.43 -3.11 3.68
C TYR A 153 19.73 -2.72 4.42
N ILE A 154 19.62 -2.26 5.66
CA ILE A 154 20.75 -1.80 6.47
C ILE A 154 20.91 -2.57 7.78
N GLY A 155 20.02 -3.54 8.06
CA GLY A 155 20.14 -4.37 9.25
C GLY A 155 18.80 -4.75 9.87
N PRO A 156 18.78 -5.42 11.02
CA PRO A 156 17.56 -5.71 11.76
C PRO A 156 16.94 -4.42 12.30
N CYS A 157 15.61 -4.43 12.54
CA CYS A 157 14.95 -3.32 13.20
C CYS A 157 15.53 -3.10 14.62
N THR A 158 15.94 -1.88 14.93
CA THR A 158 16.28 -1.49 16.30
C THR A 158 14.98 -1.30 17.10
N LYS A 159 14.99 -1.75 18.35
CA LYS A 159 13.87 -1.60 19.29
C LYS A 159 13.70 -0.13 19.69
#